data_498d8634202e922f8161543efcfeb921
#
_entry.id   498d8634202e922f8161543efcfeb921
#
_cell.length_a   1.000
_cell.length_b   1.000
_cell.length_c   1.000
_cell.angle_alpha   90.00
_cell.angle_beta   90.00
_cell.angle_gamma   90.00
#
_symmetry.space_group_name_H-M   'P 1'
#
loop_
_entity.id
_entity.type
_entity.pdbx_description
1 polymer ?
#
loop_
_entity_poly.entity_id
_entity_poly.type
_entity_poly.pdbx_seq_one_letter_code
_entity_poly.pdbx_strand_id
1 'polypeptide(L)'
;MEVIINENERSWVIDLISKTNFILSSNDLIIKKAGGESTVSTQSTGRKKNMFPDLILYGNEEKSVILQGWEIKMPDTPIEDEEFIKDAQRKAVALNLNSCIIWNFTYAVLYIRNENDEFSILKQWNTTSYIQSRADVKIYQSDWEQLLEEIIIELNSYFISGQLHNAVIGNVIAENIITTLIKRNKDVISEYLKNSAFCNNVLSAYIDNWWIHLKNEYEHDESDKYKAYAKSIVLSWANRITFAHIIKNRQNGALLINEFNYDTTPREANEIFSRITAKCDFYNIFSSMNYDEIIPVVSWYDFIEYSNFLKNNGIDHLNQEALQNILEGSIAVGKREINGQYATPPELAKILVRLSVQDWRDTILDCCCGTGTIPREAILIKKNQLSAKEAVESVWACDKYKYPLQIANISMIESDTIRIANRIFQHHALSLSVGDDIIIVDPETGEKL
;
A
#
# COMPACT_ATOMS: atom_id res chain seq x y z
N MET A 1 -17.70 -44.98 3.88
CA MET A 1 -17.64 -43.93 2.85
C MET A 1 -16.80 -42.81 3.47
N GLU A 2 -15.48 -42.92 3.35
CA GLU A 2 -14.57 -41.86 3.81
C GLU A 2 -14.79 -40.64 2.93
N VAL A 3 -15.21 -39.54 3.55
CA VAL A 3 -15.25 -38.24 2.89
C VAL A 3 -13.79 -37.82 2.73
N ILE A 4 -13.24 -38.02 1.54
CA ILE A 4 -11.94 -37.45 1.15
C ILE A 4 -12.16 -35.94 1.05
N ILE A 5 -11.92 -35.23 2.16
CA ILE A 5 -11.82 -33.78 2.15
C ILE A 5 -10.51 -33.50 1.40
N ASN A 6 -10.60 -33.07 0.16
CA ASN A 6 -9.46 -32.54 -0.62
C ASN A 6 -9.08 -31.21 0.03
N GLU A 7 -8.25 -31.25 1.06
CA GLU A 7 -7.62 -30.07 1.60
C GLU A 7 -6.71 -29.49 0.51
N ASN A 8 -6.94 -28.23 0.17
CA ASN A 8 -6.15 -27.50 -0.80
C ASN A 8 -4.92 -26.86 -0.11
N GLU A 9 -3.96 -26.41 -0.88
CA GLU A 9 -2.73 -25.74 -0.42
C GLU A 9 -3.03 -24.62 0.62
N ARG A 10 -4.13 -23.91 0.45
CA ARG A 10 -4.59 -22.85 1.33
C ARG A 10 -4.99 -23.33 2.72
N SER A 11 -5.67 -24.47 2.85
CA SER A 11 -6.05 -25.01 4.17
C SER A 11 -4.79 -25.25 5.01
N TRP A 12 -3.75 -25.78 4.37
CA TRP A 12 -2.46 -26.01 5.01
C TRP A 12 -1.72 -24.72 5.41
N VAL A 13 -1.81 -23.68 4.61
CA VAL A 13 -1.24 -22.37 4.98
C VAL A 13 -1.94 -21.79 6.21
N ILE A 14 -3.25 -21.91 6.29
CA ILE A 14 -4.02 -21.46 7.48
C ILE A 14 -3.60 -22.24 8.73
N ASP A 15 -3.47 -23.56 8.61
CA ASP A 15 -3.03 -24.41 9.72
C ASP A 15 -1.59 -24.05 10.13
N LEU A 16 -0.71 -23.84 9.16
CA LEU A 16 0.67 -23.43 9.39
C LEU A 16 0.75 -22.09 10.15
N ILE A 17 -0.04 -21.08 9.74
CA ILE A 17 -0.14 -19.79 10.42
C ILE A 17 -0.61 -19.98 11.87
N SER A 18 -1.64 -20.81 12.08
CA SER A 18 -2.17 -21.12 13.41
C SER A 18 -1.13 -21.77 14.31
N LYS A 19 -0.42 -22.78 13.80
CA LYS A 19 0.65 -23.47 14.53
C LYS A 19 1.83 -22.56 14.82
N THR A 20 2.25 -21.74 13.84
CA THR A 20 3.28 -20.72 14.05
C THR A 20 2.91 -19.78 15.19
N ASN A 21 1.70 -19.23 15.21
CA ASN A 21 1.25 -18.35 16.28
C ASN A 21 1.19 -19.06 17.65
N PHE A 22 0.87 -20.34 17.68
CA PHE A 22 0.93 -21.14 18.91
C PHE A 22 2.37 -21.26 19.45
N ILE A 23 3.35 -21.57 18.58
CA ILE A 23 4.78 -21.61 18.92
C ILE A 23 5.24 -20.25 19.45
N LEU A 24 4.88 -19.16 18.75
CA LEU A 24 5.27 -17.80 19.13
C LEU A 24 4.72 -17.39 20.50
N SER A 25 3.48 -17.80 20.83
CA SER A 25 2.87 -17.49 22.12
C SER A 25 3.54 -18.17 23.31
N SER A 26 4.28 -19.25 23.06
CA SER A 26 4.97 -20.06 24.09
C SER A 26 6.43 -19.66 24.28
N ASN A 27 6.97 -18.79 23.42
CA ASN A 27 8.37 -18.42 23.41
C ASN A 27 8.54 -16.90 23.35
N ASP A 28 9.51 -16.35 24.08
CA ASP A 28 9.85 -14.92 23.95
C ASP A 28 10.86 -14.70 22.82
N LEU A 29 10.34 -14.48 21.63
CA LEU A 29 11.13 -14.31 20.40
C LEU A 29 10.98 -12.88 19.86
N ILE A 30 11.89 -12.45 18.98
CA ILE A 30 11.72 -11.22 18.16
C ILE A 30 10.50 -11.34 17.24
N ILE A 31 10.26 -12.56 16.71
CA ILE A 31 9.09 -12.87 15.92
C ILE A 31 7.87 -12.91 16.84
N LYS A 32 6.91 -12.01 16.64
CA LYS A 32 5.74 -11.89 17.53
C LYS A 32 4.46 -12.44 16.93
N LYS A 33 4.34 -12.41 15.59
CA LYS A 33 3.09 -12.80 14.91
C LYS A 33 3.36 -13.46 13.57
N ALA A 34 2.51 -14.38 13.19
CA ALA A 34 2.39 -14.87 11.83
C ALA A 34 1.04 -14.48 11.23
N GLY A 35 1.02 -14.18 9.95
CA GLY A 35 -0.17 -13.92 9.16
C GLY A 35 0.05 -14.38 7.74
N GLY A 36 -0.94 -14.23 6.88
CA GLY A 36 -0.84 -14.60 5.47
C GLY A 36 -2.04 -14.09 4.70
N GLU A 37 -1.98 -14.21 3.41
CA GLU A 37 -3.09 -13.87 2.56
C GLU A 37 -4.13 -14.99 2.57
N SER A 38 -5.34 -14.68 3.03
CA SER A 38 -6.48 -15.59 2.94
C SER A 38 -7.12 -15.52 1.55
N THR A 39 -6.33 -15.70 0.49
CA THR A 39 -6.82 -15.56 -0.87
C THR A 39 -7.65 -16.76 -1.32
N VAL A 40 -8.84 -16.48 -1.85
CA VAL A 40 -9.63 -17.48 -2.56
C VAL A 40 -8.98 -17.72 -3.92
N SER A 41 -8.34 -18.88 -4.12
CA SER A 41 -7.97 -19.30 -5.46
C SER A 41 -9.24 -19.57 -6.26
N THR A 42 -9.69 -18.60 -7.03
CA THR A 42 -10.60 -18.89 -8.13
C THR A 42 -9.82 -19.70 -9.16
N GLN A 43 -10.36 -20.84 -9.56
CA GLN A 43 -9.86 -21.62 -10.69
C GLN A 43 -10.00 -20.80 -11.98
N SER A 44 -9.09 -19.88 -12.23
CA SER A 44 -9.03 -19.16 -13.49
C SER A 44 -7.69 -19.43 -14.16
N THR A 45 -7.76 -20.21 -15.22
CA THR A 45 -6.72 -20.35 -16.22
C THR A 45 -6.27 -18.97 -16.70
N GLY A 46 -5.01 -18.60 -16.42
CA GLY A 46 -4.41 -17.35 -16.90
C GLY A 46 -4.14 -16.27 -15.84
N ARG A 47 -4.26 -16.58 -14.54
CA ARG A 47 -3.94 -15.65 -13.45
C ARG A 47 -2.43 -15.38 -13.38
N LYS A 48 -2.05 -14.11 -13.20
CA LYS A 48 -0.69 -13.75 -12.77
C LYS A 48 -0.40 -14.37 -11.40
N LYS A 49 0.88 -14.68 -11.12
CA LYS A 49 1.33 -15.12 -9.80
C LYS A 49 1.00 -14.06 -8.75
N ASN A 50 0.67 -14.48 -7.54
CA ASN A 50 0.33 -13.59 -6.43
C ASN A 50 1.44 -12.56 -6.19
N MET A 51 1.05 -11.39 -5.69
CA MET A 51 1.99 -10.30 -5.40
C MET A 51 2.66 -10.47 -4.03
N PHE A 52 2.01 -11.13 -3.08
CA PHE A 52 2.46 -11.30 -1.71
C PHE A 52 2.76 -12.77 -1.37
N PRO A 53 3.63 -13.02 -0.35
CA PRO A 53 3.90 -14.36 0.16
C PRO A 53 2.67 -15.04 0.76
N ASP A 54 2.68 -16.38 0.81
CA ASP A 54 1.61 -17.18 1.41
C ASP A 54 1.56 -17.00 2.93
N LEU A 55 2.72 -16.87 3.60
CA LEU A 55 2.85 -16.60 5.02
C LEU A 55 3.84 -15.46 5.24
N ILE A 56 3.52 -14.58 6.20
CA ILE A 56 4.38 -13.45 6.59
C ILE A 56 4.60 -13.51 8.11
N LEU A 57 5.86 -13.37 8.53
CA LEU A 57 6.26 -13.22 9.93
C LEU A 57 6.45 -11.75 10.27
N TYR A 58 5.98 -11.35 11.46
CA TYR A 58 6.02 -9.98 11.94
C TYR A 58 6.78 -9.86 13.25
N GLY A 59 7.45 -8.72 13.44
CA GLY A 59 8.21 -8.35 14.63
C GLY A 59 7.38 -7.70 15.74
N ASN A 60 6.06 -7.50 15.52
CA ASN A 60 5.14 -6.94 16.50
C ASN A 60 3.71 -7.46 16.31
N GLU A 61 2.88 -7.32 17.35
CA GLU A 61 1.47 -7.78 17.33
C GLU A 61 0.61 -6.96 16.36
N GLU A 62 0.94 -5.69 16.14
CA GLU A 62 0.24 -4.77 15.24
C GLU A 62 0.52 -5.05 13.77
N LYS A 63 1.44 -5.98 13.44
CA LYS A 63 1.83 -6.34 12.07
C LYS A 63 2.37 -5.17 11.25
N SER A 64 2.98 -4.18 11.90
CA SER A 64 3.59 -3.02 11.24
C SER A 64 5.07 -3.20 10.90
N VAL A 65 5.72 -4.24 11.45
CA VAL A 65 7.11 -4.63 11.15
C VAL A 65 7.12 -6.01 10.52
N ILE A 66 7.50 -6.07 9.25
CA ILE A 66 7.62 -7.33 8.50
C ILE A 66 9.03 -7.88 8.68
N LEU A 67 9.14 -9.15 9.04
CA LEU A 67 10.41 -9.86 9.20
C LEU A 67 10.73 -10.76 8.01
N GLN A 68 9.75 -11.58 7.56
CA GLN A 68 10.00 -12.54 6.50
C GLN A 68 8.73 -12.95 5.76
N GLY A 69 8.89 -13.31 4.47
CA GLY A 69 7.85 -13.92 3.65
C GLY A 69 8.20 -15.35 3.28
N TRP A 70 7.21 -16.25 3.33
CA TRP A 70 7.35 -17.66 2.99
C TRP A 70 6.43 -18.03 1.84
N GLU A 71 6.96 -18.82 0.91
CA GLU A 71 6.17 -19.52 -0.11
C GLU A 71 5.98 -20.96 0.33
N ILE A 72 4.72 -21.38 0.38
CA ILE A 72 4.34 -22.72 0.81
C ILE A 72 3.85 -23.52 -0.41
N LYS A 73 4.38 -24.70 -0.57
CA LYS A 73 3.97 -25.63 -1.63
C LYS A 73 3.61 -26.99 -1.02
N MET A 74 2.90 -27.79 -1.78
CA MET A 74 2.63 -29.16 -1.37
C MET A 74 3.82 -30.06 -1.72
N PRO A 75 3.99 -31.21 -1.04
CA PRO A 75 5.15 -32.11 -1.26
C PRO A 75 5.28 -32.62 -2.70
N ASP A 76 4.19 -32.69 -3.42
CA ASP A 76 4.15 -33.07 -4.84
C ASP A 76 4.66 -31.95 -5.79
N THR A 77 5.05 -30.80 -5.25
CA THR A 77 5.58 -29.65 -6.00
C THR A 77 7.08 -29.50 -5.72
N PRO A 78 7.97 -29.64 -6.73
CA PRO A 78 9.40 -29.40 -6.57
C PRO A 78 9.69 -27.95 -6.19
N ILE A 79 10.48 -27.73 -5.13
CA ILE A 79 10.88 -26.36 -4.71
C ILE A 79 12.15 -25.88 -5.40
N GLU A 80 12.84 -26.72 -6.13
CA GLU A 80 14.00 -26.38 -6.95
C GLU A 80 13.62 -25.73 -8.29
N ASP A 81 12.34 -25.63 -8.62
CA ASP A 81 11.86 -24.96 -9.84
C ASP A 81 12.28 -23.48 -9.82
N GLU A 82 13.05 -23.09 -10.83
CA GLU A 82 13.57 -21.70 -10.92
C GLU A 82 12.47 -20.65 -10.92
N GLU A 83 11.29 -20.95 -11.46
CA GLU A 83 10.19 -20.00 -11.48
C GLU A 83 9.63 -19.77 -10.07
N PHE A 84 9.52 -20.81 -9.24
CA PHE A 84 9.10 -20.65 -7.84
C PHE A 84 10.13 -19.87 -7.03
N ILE A 85 11.41 -20.17 -7.21
CA ILE A 85 12.49 -19.48 -6.54
C ILE A 85 12.47 -17.99 -6.91
N LYS A 86 12.41 -17.66 -8.20
CA LYS A 86 12.32 -16.28 -8.69
C LYS A 86 11.06 -15.55 -8.21
N ASP A 87 9.94 -16.26 -8.06
CA ASP A 87 8.69 -15.69 -7.54
C ASP A 87 8.80 -15.32 -6.06
N ALA A 88 9.34 -16.24 -5.22
CA ALA A 88 9.59 -15.97 -3.80
C ALA A 88 10.56 -14.81 -3.60
N GLN A 89 11.67 -14.80 -4.34
CA GLN A 89 12.67 -13.73 -4.31
C GLN A 89 12.07 -12.38 -4.72
N ARG A 90 11.25 -12.35 -5.77
CA ARG A 90 10.55 -11.13 -6.22
C ARG A 90 9.61 -10.59 -5.15
N LYS A 91 8.88 -11.45 -4.43
CA LYS A 91 7.99 -11.07 -3.33
C LYS A 91 8.77 -10.54 -2.14
N ALA A 92 9.92 -11.14 -1.81
CA ALA A 92 10.80 -10.62 -0.77
C ALA A 92 11.30 -9.20 -1.12
N VAL A 93 11.74 -8.97 -2.35
CA VAL A 93 12.15 -7.64 -2.82
C VAL A 93 11.00 -6.65 -2.76
N ALA A 94 9.78 -7.05 -3.15
CA ALA A 94 8.59 -6.20 -3.06
C ALA A 94 8.26 -5.79 -1.62
N LEU A 95 8.60 -6.64 -0.64
CA LEU A 95 8.45 -6.34 0.78
C LEU A 95 9.70 -5.69 1.41
N ASN A 96 10.69 -5.33 0.60
CA ASN A 96 11.97 -4.77 1.06
C ASN A 96 12.73 -5.66 2.06
N LEU A 97 12.64 -6.99 1.87
CA LEU A 97 13.30 -7.98 2.70
C LEU A 97 14.57 -8.49 2.02
N ASN A 98 15.57 -8.84 2.82
CA ASN A 98 16.79 -9.49 2.32
C ASN A 98 16.71 -11.02 2.33
N SER A 99 15.57 -11.61 2.66
CA SER A 99 15.44 -13.07 2.77
C SER A 99 14.03 -13.56 2.48
N CYS A 100 13.93 -14.84 2.09
CA CYS A 100 12.67 -15.56 1.95
C CYS A 100 12.85 -17.05 2.21
N ILE A 101 11.76 -17.72 2.58
CA ILE A 101 11.72 -19.19 2.71
C ILE A 101 10.79 -19.76 1.64
N ILE A 102 11.19 -20.89 1.07
CA ILE A 102 10.33 -21.78 0.29
C ILE A 102 10.26 -23.10 1.03
N TRP A 103 9.06 -23.59 1.30
CA TRP A 103 8.83 -24.84 2.01
C TRP A 103 7.71 -25.66 1.39
N ASN A 104 7.95 -26.93 1.17
CA ASN A 104 6.95 -27.88 0.66
C ASN A 104 6.71 -29.07 1.61
N PHE A 105 6.94 -28.91 2.90
CA PHE A 105 6.90 -29.96 3.94
C PHE A 105 7.97 -31.06 3.81
N THR A 106 8.50 -31.32 2.61
CA THR A 106 9.63 -32.23 2.37
C THR A 106 10.96 -31.54 2.66
N TYR A 107 11.11 -30.31 2.16
CA TYR A 107 12.30 -29.46 2.31
C TYR A 107 11.88 -28.02 2.61
N ALA A 108 12.66 -27.35 3.45
CA ALA A 108 12.60 -25.91 3.62
C ALA A 108 13.93 -25.29 3.22
N VAL A 109 13.92 -24.20 2.47
CA VAL A 109 15.12 -23.51 2.01
C VAL A 109 15.00 -22.03 2.32
N LEU A 110 15.97 -21.52 3.08
CA LEU A 110 16.13 -20.10 3.37
C LEU A 110 17.12 -19.49 2.37
N TYR A 111 16.62 -18.51 1.61
CA TYR A 111 17.42 -17.69 0.71
C TYR A 111 17.76 -16.36 1.36
N ILE A 112 18.99 -15.87 1.14
CA ILE A 112 19.43 -14.54 1.55
C ILE A 112 19.95 -13.78 0.35
N ARG A 113 19.62 -12.46 0.27
CA ARG A 113 20.08 -11.53 -0.75
C ARG A 113 21.37 -10.85 -0.30
N ASN A 114 22.38 -10.88 -1.15
CA ASN A 114 23.66 -10.22 -0.92
C ASN A 114 23.60 -8.74 -1.36
N GLU A 115 24.69 -8.02 -1.17
CA GLU A 115 24.85 -6.62 -1.56
C GLU A 115 24.75 -6.37 -3.09
N ASN A 116 24.93 -7.40 -3.90
CA ASN A 116 24.83 -7.34 -5.37
C ASN A 116 23.40 -7.68 -5.86
N ASP A 117 22.42 -7.73 -4.97
CA ASP A 117 21.03 -8.10 -5.26
C ASP A 117 20.83 -9.56 -5.73
N GLU A 118 21.80 -10.44 -5.51
CA GLU A 118 21.72 -11.85 -5.84
C GLU A 118 21.30 -12.67 -4.61
N PHE A 119 20.41 -13.63 -4.82
CA PHE A 119 20.01 -14.56 -3.76
C PHE A 119 20.85 -15.82 -3.78
N SER A 120 21.27 -16.24 -2.58
CA SER A 120 21.95 -17.52 -2.35
C SER A 120 21.28 -18.29 -1.22
N ILE A 121 21.49 -19.60 -1.16
CA ILE A 121 20.98 -20.43 -0.08
C ILE A 121 21.81 -20.15 1.18
N LEU A 122 21.14 -19.73 2.26
CA LEU A 122 21.75 -19.58 3.57
C LEU A 122 21.63 -20.89 4.37
N LYS A 123 20.46 -21.52 4.33
CA LYS A 123 20.17 -22.74 5.10
C LYS A 123 19.18 -23.63 4.37
N GLN A 124 19.30 -24.92 4.55
CA GLN A 124 18.34 -25.92 4.10
C GLN A 124 18.03 -26.91 5.23
N TRP A 125 16.75 -27.21 5.43
CA TRP A 125 16.26 -28.23 6.34
C TRP A 125 15.68 -29.38 5.53
N ASN A 126 16.05 -30.61 5.84
CA ASN A 126 15.65 -31.81 5.12
C ASN A 126 15.27 -32.98 6.04
N THR A 127 15.02 -32.71 7.30
CA THR A 127 14.68 -33.72 8.31
C THR A 127 13.36 -34.42 8.01
N THR A 128 12.48 -33.80 7.25
CA THR A 128 11.18 -34.33 6.80
C THR A 128 11.18 -34.83 5.36
N SER A 129 12.35 -35.19 4.80
CA SER A 129 12.49 -35.62 3.39
C SER A 129 11.66 -36.83 2.97
N TYR A 130 11.15 -37.60 3.93
CA TYR A 130 10.23 -38.72 3.71
C TYR A 130 8.78 -38.32 3.51
N ILE A 131 8.39 -37.05 3.77
CA ILE A 131 7.07 -36.51 3.46
C ILE A 131 7.05 -36.16 1.98
N GLN A 132 6.45 -37.02 1.15
CA GLN A 132 6.47 -36.89 -0.32
C GLN A 132 5.08 -36.70 -0.94
N SER A 133 4.04 -36.90 -0.16
CA SER A 133 2.67 -36.77 -0.62
C SER A 133 1.81 -35.94 0.33
N ARG A 134 0.66 -35.45 -0.16
CA ARG A 134 -0.32 -34.75 0.68
C ARG A 134 -0.87 -35.60 1.83
N ALA A 135 -0.94 -36.93 1.63
CA ALA A 135 -1.34 -37.85 2.69
C ALA A 135 -0.29 -37.91 3.81
N ASP A 136 0.99 -37.89 3.43
CA ASP A 136 2.10 -37.92 4.41
C ASP A 136 2.09 -36.69 5.31
N VAL A 137 1.70 -35.51 4.81
CA VAL A 137 1.62 -34.29 5.62
C VAL A 137 0.66 -34.47 6.81
N LYS A 138 -0.41 -35.23 6.65
CA LYS A 138 -1.33 -35.57 7.76
C LYS A 138 -0.75 -36.63 8.69
N ILE A 139 -0.13 -37.64 8.10
CA ILE A 139 0.42 -38.78 8.85
C ILE A 139 1.59 -38.34 9.74
N TYR A 140 2.45 -37.49 9.21
CA TYR A 140 3.65 -37.01 9.89
C TYR A 140 3.50 -35.56 10.40
N GLN A 141 2.30 -35.21 10.88
CA GLN A 141 2.00 -33.87 11.35
C GLN A 141 2.94 -33.42 12.47
N SER A 142 3.21 -34.29 13.45
CA SER A 142 4.12 -33.99 14.56
C SER A 142 5.54 -33.64 14.09
N ASP A 143 5.98 -34.27 13.01
CA ASP A 143 7.35 -34.15 12.54
C ASP A 143 7.59 -32.82 11.83
N TRP A 144 6.66 -32.40 10.95
CA TRP A 144 6.78 -31.08 10.31
C TRP A 144 6.42 -29.94 11.29
N GLU A 145 5.58 -30.15 12.32
CA GLU A 145 5.38 -29.18 13.40
C GLU A 145 6.67 -28.99 14.22
N GLN A 146 7.40 -30.05 14.51
CA GLN A 146 8.71 -29.95 15.16
C GLN A 146 9.72 -29.21 14.27
N LEU A 147 9.74 -29.50 12.96
CA LEU A 147 10.59 -28.77 12.03
C LEU A 147 10.21 -27.29 11.96
N LEU A 148 8.91 -26.95 11.98
CA LEU A 148 8.44 -25.56 12.03
C LEU A 148 9.00 -24.81 13.24
N GLU A 149 8.95 -25.43 14.42
CA GLU A 149 9.51 -24.85 15.63
C GLU A 149 11.04 -24.65 15.53
N GLU A 150 11.76 -25.63 14.99
CA GLU A 150 13.19 -25.53 14.73
C GLU A 150 13.52 -24.35 13.79
N ILE A 151 12.77 -24.21 12.67
CA ILE A 151 12.93 -23.11 11.73
C ILE A 151 12.70 -21.75 12.42
N ILE A 152 11.62 -21.61 13.18
CA ILE A 152 11.27 -20.36 13.88
C ILE A 152 12.36 -19.96 14.89
N ILE A 153 12.88 -20.90 15.68
CA ILE A 153 13.94 -20.65 16.66
C ILE A 153 15.25 -20.24 15.95
N GLU A 154 15.58 -20.92 14.86
CA GLU A 154 16.80 -20.60 14.09
C GLU A 154 16.69 -19.24 13.39
N LEU A 155 15.55 -18.91 12.80
CA LEU A 155 15.27 -17.58 12.22
C LEU A 155 15.40 -16.47 13.27
N ASN A 156 14.87 -16.69 14.47
CA ASN A 156 15.01 -15.73 15.56
C ASN A 156 16.47 -15.39 15.84
N SER A 157 17.36 -16.40 15.79
CA SER A 157 18.80 -16.21 15.97
C SER A 157 19.42 -15.36 14.85
N TYR A 158 19.01 -15.57 13.60
CA TYR A 158 19.47 -14.78 12.47
C TYR A 158 18.99 -13.31 12.53
N PHE A 159 17.78 -13.05 13.05
CA PHE A 159 17.29 -11.68 13.29
C PHE A 159 18.05 -11.01 14.43
N ILE A 160 18.32 -11.71 15.53
CA ILE A 160 19.11 -11.19 16.66
C ILE A 160 20.53 -10.82 16.22
N SER A 161 21.15 -11.65 15.37
CA SER A 161 22.51 -11.39 14.87
C SER A 161 22.56 -10.25 13.83
N GLY A 162 21.41 -9.76 13.34
CA GLY A 162 21.33 -8.75 12.28
C GLY A 162 21.63 -9.30 10.87
N GLN A 163 21.71 -10.60 10.69
CA GLN A 163 21.93 -11.22 9.38
C GLN A 163 20.69 -11.13 8.50
N LEU A 164 19.51 -11.29 9.09
CA LEU A 164 18.22 -11.04 8.44
C LEU A 164 17.66 -9.67 8.85
N HIS A 165 17.10 -8.95 7.91
CA HIS A 165 16.62 -7.59 8.09
C HIS A 165 15.09 -7.55 8.17
N ASN A 166 14.59 -6.60 8.93
CA ASN A 166 13.15 -6.27 8.97
C ASN A 166 12.82 -5.10 8.04
N ALA A 167 11.54 -4.94 7.75
CA ALA A 167 11.01 -3.83 6.99
C ALA A 167 9.77 -3.24 7.68
N VAL A 168 9.69 -1.91 7.77
CA VAL A 168 8.53 -1.20 8.32
C VAL A 168 7.47 -1.07 7.22
N ILE A 169 6.23 -1.47 7.51
CA ILE A 169 5.14 -1.54 6.55
C ILE A 169 4.91 -0.23 5.78
N GLY A 170 5.05 0.92 6.45
CA GLY A 170 4.89 2.22 5.82
C GLY A 170 5.89 2.46 4.68
N ASN A 171 7.16 2.17 4.91
CA ASN A 171 8.21 2.30 3.91
C ASN A 171 8.03 1.29 2.77
N VAL A 172 7.64 0.05 3.10
CA VAL A 172 7.37 -1.00 2.11
C VAL A 172 6.27 -0.58 1.14
N ILE A 173 5.18 0.01 1.66
CA ILE A 173 4.08 0.49 0.82
C ILE A 173 4.55 1.66 -0.06
N ALA A 174 5.20 2.67 0.55
CA ALA A 174 5.60 3.89 -0.13
C ALA A 174 6.61 3.65 -1.26
N GLU A 175 7.62 2.85 -1.01
CA GLU A 175 8.77 2.71 -1.89
C GLU A 175 8.62 1.53 -2.86
N ASN A 176 8.08 0.41 -2.40
CA ASN A 176 8.16 -0.85 -3.11
C ASN A 176 6.83 -1.34 -3.67
N ILE A 177 5.75 -1.36 -2.87
CA ILE A 177 4.49 -2.00 -3.31
C ILE A 177 3.83 -1.20 -4.42
N ILE A 178 3.72 0.13 -4.28
CA ILE A 178 3.14 0.99 -5.32
C ILE A 178 3.96 0.91 -6.61
N THR A 179 5.28 0.94 -6.50
CA THR A 179 6.18 0.75 -7.64
C THR A 179 6.00 -0.62 -8.29
N THR A 180 5.82 -1.66 -7.49
CA THR A 180 5.54 -3.03 -7.99
C THR A 180 4.21 -3.11 -8.71
N LEU A 181 3.14 -2.50 -8.16
CA LEU A 181 1.83 -2.41 -8.83
C LEU A 181 1.93 -1.74 -10.19
N ILE A 182 2.68 -0.62 -10.28
CA ILE A 182 2.91 0.06 -11.56
C ILE A 182 3.65 -0.85 -12.54
N LYS A 183 4.79 -1.42 -12.14
CA LYS A 183 5.61 -2.29 -12.98
C LYS A 183 4.83 -3.51 -13.52
N ARG A 184 3.96 -4.10 -12.70
CA ARG A 184 3.16 -5.28 -13.08
C ARG A 184 2.02 -4.95 -14.03
N ASN A 185 1.43 -3.77 -13.92
CA ASN A 185 0.12 -3.49 -14.51
C ASN A 185 0.14 -2.43 -15.59
N LYS A 186 1.08 -1.50 -15.58
CA LYS A 186 1.13 -0.37 -16.53
C LYS A 186 1.03 -0.83 -17.99
N ASP A 187 1.89 -1.74 -18.41
CA ASP A 187 1.94 -2.17 -19.82
C ASP A 187 0.68 -2.99 -20.20
N VAL A 188 0.19 -3.83 -19.32
CA VAL A 188 -1.03 -4.65 -19.53
C VAL A 188 -2.27 -3.76 -19.67
N ILE A 189 -2.43 -2.79 -18.76
CA ILE A 189 -3.54 -1.82 -18.82
C ILE A 189 -3.40 -0.92 -20.06
N SER A 190 -2.18 -0.47 -20.40
CA SER A 190 -1.92 0.35 -21.57
C SER A 190 -2.37 -0.34 -22.87
N GLU A 191 -2.01 -1.61 -23.04
CA GLU A 191 -2.41 -2.40 -24.21
C GLU A 191 -3.93 -2.61 -24.26
N TYR A 192 -4.55 -2.88 -23.12
CA TYR A 192 -6.00 -3.02 -23.02
C TYR A 192 -6.74 -1.71 -23.36
N LEU A 193 -6.21 -0.55 -22.91
CA LEU A 193 -6.74 0.77 -23.25
C LEU A 193 -6.60 1.08 -24.75
N LYS A 194 -5.45 0.75 -25.37
CA LYS A 194 -5.23 0.93 -26.82
C LYS A 194 -6.27 0.14 -27.62
N ASN A 195 -6.48 -1.12 -27.27
CA ASN A 195 -7.45 -1.98 -27.94
C ASN A 195 -8.89 -1.49 -27.74
N SER A 196 -9.23 -1.00 -26.53
CA SER A 196 -10.54 -0.41 -26.24
C SER A 196 -10.75 0.90 -27.01
N ALA A 197 -9.74 1.76 -27.08
CA ALA A 197 -9.80 3.04 -27.80
C ALA A 197 -9.91 2.86 -29.32
N PHE A 198 -9.34 1.78 -29.87
CA PHE A 198 -9.49 1.44 -31.28
C PHE A 198 -10.95 1.25 -31.69
N CYS A 199 -11.77 0.69 -30.80
CA CYS A 199 -13.21 0.47 -31.02
C CYS A 199 -14.10 1.59 -30.44
N ASN A 200 -13.53 2.57 -29.72
CA ASN A 200 -14.27 3.64 -29.03
C ASN A 200 -13.63 5.01 -29.24
N ASN A 201 -14.14 5.74 -30.22
CA ASN A 201 -13.64 7.07 -30.56
C ASN A 201 -13.76 8.09 -29.42
N VAL A 202 -14.74 7.95 -28.52
CA VAL A 202 -14.91 8.84 -27.37
C VAL A 202 -13.78 8.64 -26.36
N LEU A 203 -13.46 7.39 -26.07
CA LEU A 203 -12.31 7.05 -25.22
C LEU A 203 -10.98 7.54 -25.82
N SER A 204 -10.78 7.33 -27.14
CA SER A 204 -9.57 7.82 -27.83
C SER A 204 -9.45 9.34 -27.72
N ALA A 205 -10.50 10.07 -28.06
CA ALA A 205 -10.52 11.54 -27.98
C ALA A 205 -10.32 12.05 -26.54
N TYR A 206 -10.87 11.34 -25.53
CA TYR A 206 -10.68 11.69 -24.14
C TYR A 206 -9.20 11.54 -23.73
N ILE A 207 -8.55 10.42 -24.05
CA ILE A 207 -7.13 10.19 -23.73
C ILE A 207 -6.24 11.19 -24.48
N ASP A 208 -6.56 11.54 -25.72
CA ASP A 208 -5.85 12.56 -26.47
C ASP A 208 -5.94 13.93 -25.82
N ASN A 209 -7.14 14.35 -25.41
CA ASN A 209 -7.35 15.62 -24.72
C ASN A 209 -6.62 15.62 -23.35
N TRP A 210 -6.73 14.52 -22.59
CA TRP A 210 -6.02 14.37 -21.32
C TRP A 210 -4.50 14.52 -21.52
N TRP A 211 -3.95 13.89 -22.56
CA TRP A 211 -2.52 13.95 -22.88
C TRP A 211 -2.06 15.35 -23.27
N ILE A 212 -2.85 16.08 -24.06
CA ILE A 212 -2.53 17.48 -24.46
C ILE A 212 -2.30 18.35 -23.21
N HIS A 213 -3.14 18.17 -22.18
CA HIS A 213 -3.08 18.99 -20.96
C HIS A 213 -2.00 18.55 -19.97
N LEU A 214 -1.66 17.26 -19.96
CA LEU A 214 -0.76 16.68 -18.93
C LEU A 214 0.57 16.16 -19.50
N LYS A 215 0.81 16.26 -20.81
CA LYS A 215 2.01 15.78 -21.46
C LYS A 215 3.28 16.25 -20.76
N ASN A 216 3.39 17.53 -20.47
CA ASN A 216 4.55 18.12 -19.81
C ASN A 216 4.85 17.52 -18.41
N GLU A 217 3.85 16.89 -17.78
CA GLU A 217 4.02 16.24 -16.50
C GLU A 217 4.54 14.80 -16.60
N TYR A 218 4.34 14.16 -17.75
CA TYR A 218 4.63 12.74 -17.95
C TYR A 218 5.71 12.45 -18.98
N GLU A 219 5.98 13.34 -19.94
CA GLU A 219 6.82 13.05 -21.11
C GLU A 219 8.26 12.63 -20.80
N HIS A 220 8.79 13.03 -19.64
CA HIS A 220 10.13 12.61 -19.20
C HIS A 220 10.18 11.20 -18.64
N ASP A 221 9.02 10.69 -18.17
CA ASP A 221 8.88 9.37 -17.56
C ASP A 221 8.20 8.38 -18.53
N GLU A 222 7.16 8.86 -19.25
CA GLU A 222 6.42 8.07 -20.21
C GLU A 222 6.09 8.88 -21.48
N SER A 223 6.68 8.50 -22.60
CA SER A 223 6.43 9.15 -23.89
C SER A 223 5.13 8.68 -24.59
N ASP A 224 4.58 7.54 -24.18
CA ASP A 224 3.35 6.98 -24.74
C ASP A 224 2.15 7.41 -23.88
N LYS A 225 1.17 8.09 -24.49
CA LYS A 225 -0.04 8.59 -23.82
C LYS A 225 -0.85 7.48 -23.10
N TYR A 226 -0.91 6.29 -23.68
CA TYR A 226 -1.62 5.17 -23.06
C TYR A 226 -0.89 4.60 -21.86
N LYS A 227 0.46 4.55 -21.91
CA LYS A 227 1.27 4.15 -20.75
C LYS A 227 1.17 5.17 -19.62
N ALA A 228 1.22 6.46 -19.94
CA ALA A 228 1.04 7.53 -18.99
C ALA A 228 -0.37 7.48 -18.34
N TYR A 229 -1.41 7.26 -19.15
CA TYR A 229 -2.78 7.14 -18.65
C TYR A 229 -2.97 5.88 -17.80
N ALA A 230 -2.42 4.74 -18.22
CA ALA A 230 -2.43 3.49 -17.45
C ALA A 230 -1.74 3.66 -16.09
N LYS A 231 -0.59 4.33 -16.06
CA LYS A 231 0.11 4.66 -14.80
C LYS A 231 -0.75 5.52 -13.87
N SER A 232 -1.45 6.51 -14.41
CA SER A 232 -2.37 7.35 -13.64
C SER A 232 -3.54 6.55 -13.06
N ILE A 233 -4.08 5.58 -13.81
CA ILE A 233 -5.12 4.66 -13.33
C ILE A 233 -4.58 3.83 -12.16
N VAL A 234 -3.40 3.23 -12.30
CA VAL A 234 -2.78 2.42 -11.21
C VAL A 234 -2.60 3.25 -9.95
N LEU A 235 -2.08 4.47 -10.07
CA LEU A 235 -1.88 5.37 -8.95
C LEU A 235 -3.21 5.79 -8.30
N SER A 236 -4.24 6.10 -9.11
CA SER A 236 -5.55 6.47 -8.61
C SER A 236 -6.17 5.36 -7.77
N TRP A 237 -6.16 4.12 -8.27
CA TRP A 237 -6.67 2.97 -7.51
C TRP A 237 -5.86 2.69 -6.25
N ALA A 238 -4.54 2.65 -6.34
CA ALA A 238 -3.67 2.41 -5.19
C ALA A 238 -3.90 3.45 -4.10
N ASN A 239 -4.00 4.74 -4.43
CA ASN A 239 -4.23 5.81 -3.47
C ASN A 239 -5.59 5.72 -2.78
N ARG A 240 -6.67 5.50 -3.55
CA ARG A 240 -8.02 5.36 -2.98
C ARG A 240 -8.10 4.17 -2.02
N ILE A 241 -7.56 3.03 -2.41
CA ILE A 241 -7.52 1.82 -1.58
C ILE A 241 -6.71 2.08 -0.30
N THR A 242 -5.49 2.62 -0.44
CA THR A 242 -4.62 2.93 0.70
C THR A 242 -5.32 3.85 1.68
N PHE A 243 -5.87 4.95 1.18
CA PHE A 243 -6.49 5.95 2.03
C PHE A 243 -7.73 5.42 2.75
N ALA A 244 -8.58 4.64 2.08
CA ALA A 244 -9.74 4.02 2.73
C ALA A 244 -9.33 3.10 3.88
N HIS A 245 -8.28 2.30 3.70
CA HIS A 245 -7.76 1.45 4.78
C HIS A 245 -7.14 2.24 5.94
N ILE A 246 -6.53 3.39 5.67
CA ILE A 246 -5.97 4.27 6.70
C ILE A 246 -7.06 4.88 7.58
N ILE A 247 -8.12 5.39 6.96
CA ILE A 247 -9.16 6.12 7.69
C ILE A 247 -10.25 5.23 8.29
N LYS A 248 -10.36 3.96 7.90
CA LYS A 248 -11.47 3.06 8.31
C LYS A 248 -11.66 2.95 9.83
N ASN A 249 -10.58 3.06 10.60
CA ASN A 249 -10.65 2.99 12.07
C ASN A 249 -11.00 4.34 12.73
N ARG A 250 -10.95 5.42 11.96
CA ARG A 250 -11.32 6.78 12.42
C ARG A 250 -12.68 7.21 11.87
N GLN A 251 -13.08 6.67 10.73
CA GLN A 251 -14.31 7.00 10.00
C GLN A 251 -15.07 5.71 9.67
N ASN A 252 -16.15 5.44 10.38
CA ASN A 252 -16.96 4.23 10.19
C ASN A 252 -17.48 4.04 8.75
N GLY A 253 -17.69 5.15 8.01
CA GLY A 253 -18.08 5.08 6.61
C GLY A 253 -17.05 4.40 5.72
N ALA A 254 -15.76 4.51 6.05
CA ALA A 254 -14.67 3.90 5.31
C ALA A 254 -14.53 2.38 5.58
N LEU A 255 -15.21 1.81 6.58
CA LEU A 255 -15.26 0.35 6.79
C LEU A 255 -15.83 -0.39 5.57
N LEU A 256 -16.57 0.30 4.70
CA LEU A 256 -17.05 -0.26 3.43
C LEU A 256 -15.92 -0.79 2.53
N ILE A 257 -14.67 -0.34 2.68
CA ILE A 257 -13.53 -0.89 1.95
C ILE A 257 -13.34 -2.39 2.23
N ASN A 258 -13.79 -2.89 3.38
CA ASN A 258 -13.72 -4.31 3.72
C ASN A 258 -14.68 -5.18 2.89
N GLU A 259 -15.60 -4.59 2.13
CA GLU A 259 -16.47 -5.28 1.17
C GLU A 259 -15.69 -5.72 -0.08
N PHE A 260 -14.49 -5.15 -0.34
CA PHE A 260 -13.63 -5.58 -1.45
C PHE A 260 -13.28 -7.06 -1.30
N ASN A 261 -13.55 -7.79 -2.36
CA ASN A 261 -13.25 -9.21 -2.49
C ASN A 261 -13.00 -9.57 -3.97
N TYR A 262 -12.67 -10.80 -4.27
CA TYR A 262 -12.33 -11.23 -5.64
C TYR A 262 -13.50 -11.19 -6.63
N ASP A 263 -14.73 -11.13 -6.15
CA ASP A 263 -15.93 -10.99 -6.99
C ASP A 263 -16.26 -9.52 -7.27
N THR A 264 -15.63 -8.57 -6.56
CA THR A 264 -15.85 -7.14 -6.74
C THR A 264 -15.26 -6.67 -8.06
N THR A 265 -16.08 -6.12 -8.94
CA THR A 265 -15.64 -5.51 -10.21
C THR A 265 -15.12 -4.08 -9.99
N PRO A 266 -14.33 -3.50 -10.92
CA PRO A 266 -13.91 -2.10 -10.84
C PRO A 266 -15.08 -1.12 -10.71
N ARG A 267 -16.21 -1.40 -11.36
CA ARG A 267 -17.42 -0.58 -11.28
C ARG A 267 -18.04 -0.62 -9.88
N GLU A 268 -18.23 -1.81 -9.32
CA GLU A 268 -18.74 -1.97 -7.95
C GLU A 268 -17.79 -1.33 -6.93
N ALA A 269 -16.48 -1.41 -7.16
CA ALA A 269 -15.49 -0.72 -6.33
C ALA A 269 -15.66 0.80 -6.38
N ASN A 270 -15.93 1.40 -7.55
CA ASN A 270 -16.26 2.81 -7.66
C ASN A 270 -17.57 3.17 -6.93
N GLU A 271 -18.57 2.28 -6.93
CA GLU A 271 -19.80 2.45 -6.14
C GLU A 271 -19.52 2.40 -4.64
N ILE A 272 -18.62 1.50 -4.19
CA ILE A 272 -18.18 1.45 -2.79
C ILE A 272 -17.50 2.77 -2.40
N PHE A 273 -16.57 3.29 -3.22
CA PHE A 273 -15.93 4.59 -2.95
C PHE A 273 -16.92 5.75 -2.94
N SER A 274 -17.92 5.74 -3.82
CA SER A 274 -18.99 6.75 -3.80
C SER A 274 -19.78 6.71 -2.49
N ARG A 275 -20.05 5.50 -1.97
CA ARG A 275 -20.71 5.32 -0.66
C ARG A 275 -19.82 5.75 0.51
N ILE A 276 -18.51 5.50 0.43
CA ILE A 276 -17.53 6.01 1.41
C ILE A 276 -17.53 7.54 1.39
N THR A 277 -17.44 8.15 0.21
CA THR A 277 -17.48 9.60 0.04
C THR A 277 -18.73 10.22 0.67
N ALA A 278 -19.90 9.64 0.41
CA ALA A 278 -21.17 10.13 0.97
C ALA A 278 -21.24 10.09 2.51
N LYS A 279 -20.39 9.26 3.15
CA LYS A 279 -20.35 9.09 4.61
C LYS A 279 -19.18 9.79 5.28
N CYS A 280 -18.08 10.03 4.56
CA CYS A 280 -16.83 10.52 5.12
C CYS A 280 -16.31 11.81 4.47
N ASP A 281 -16.96 12.28 3.41
CA ASP A 281 -16.69 13.51 2.66
C ASP A 281 -15.29 13.66 2.02
N PHE A 282 -14.46 12.70 1.93
CA PHE A 282 -13.17 12.82 1.21
C PHE A 282 -13.34 12.76 -0.31
N TYR A 283 -14.26 13.59 -0.85
CA TYR A 283 -14.60 13.61 -2.27
C TYR A 283 -13.37 13.74 -3.19
N ASN A 284 -12.44 14.62 -2.85
CA ASN A 284 -11.26 14.85 -3.68
C ASN A 284 -10.34 13.63 -3.77
N ILE A 285 -10.39 12.73 -2.80
CA ILE A 285 -9.53 11.54 -2.74
C ILE A 285 -10.21 10.35 -3.41
N PHE A 286 -11.49 10.14 -3.12
CA PHE A 286 -12.22 8.99 -3.62
C PHE A 286 -12.85 9.18 -5.00
N SER A 287 -12.80 10.40 -5.58
CA SER A 287 -13.29 10.61 -6.94
C SER A 287 -12.58 9.72 -7.95
N SER A 288 -13.36 8.99 -8.74
CA SER A 288 -12.84 8.16 -9.83
C SER A 288 -12.23 9.03 -10.95
N MET A 289 -11.22 8.50 -11.61
CA MET A 289 -10.81 9.02 -12.92
C MET A 289 -11.81 8.52 -13.98
N ASN A 290 -12.01 9.30 -15.03
CA ASN A 290 -12.83 8.83 -16.15
C ASN A 290 -12.18 7.56 -16.75
N TYR A 291 -12.99 6.56 -17.04
CA TYR A 291 -12.55 5.28 -17.63
C TYR A 291 -11.54 4.48 -16.78
N ASP A 292 -11.40 4.75 -15.50
CA ASP A 292 -10.52 3.98 -14.62
C ASP A 292 -11.00 2.54 -14.36
N GLU A 293 -12.23 2.25 -14.71
CA GLU A 293 -12.81 0.91 -14.72
C GLU A 293 -12.36 0.03 -15.92
N ILE A 294 -11.72 0.63 -16.94
CA ILE A 294 -11.19 -0.11 -18.08
C ILE A 294 -9.87 -0.78 -17.69
N ILE A 295 -9.98 -1.82 -16.89
CA ILE A 295 -8.84 -2.59 -16.36
C ILE A 295 -9.04 -4.07 -16.69
N PRO A 296 -8.01 -4.76 -17.22
CA PRO A 296 -8.05 -6.21 -17.38
C PRO A 296 -8.23 -6.93 -16.04
N VAL A 297 -9.01 -8.01 -16.02
CA VAL A 297 -9.28 -8.80 -14.81
C VAL A 297 -8.00 -9.22 -14.08
N VAL A 298 -6.96 -9.61 -14.83
CA VAL A 298 -5.67 -10.01 -14.25
C VAL A 298 -4.96 -8.86 -13.51
N SER A 299 -5.14 -7.62 -13.97
CA SER A 299 -4.62 -6.43 -13.30
C SER A 299 -5.50 -6.01 -12.13
N TRP A 300 -6.82 -6.19 -12.26
CA TRP A 300 -7.75 -5.89 -11.18
C TRP A 300 -7.51 -6.75 -9.95
N TYR A 301 -7.19 -8.02 -10.11
CA TYR A 301 -6.84 -8.90 -9.00
C TYR A 301 -5.62 -8.43 -8.20
N ASP A 302 -4.63 -7.78 -8.83
CA ASP A 302 -3.51 -7.20 -8.09
C ASP A 302 -3.99 -6.08 -7.13
N PHE A 303 -5.03 -5.30 -7.48
CA PHE A 303 -5.61 -4.30 -6.58
C PHE A 303 -6.43 -4.92 -5.44
N ILE A 304 -7.13 -6.02 -5.69
CA ILE A 304 -7.83 -6.77 -4.63
C ILE A 304 -6.80 -7.39 -3.67
N GLU A 305 -5.72 -7.99 -4.18
CA GLU A 305 -4.63 -8.50 -3.35
C GLU A 305 -3.98 -7.38 -2.52
N TYR A 306 -3.77 -6.22 -3.12
CA TYR A 306 -3.26 -5.05 -2.42
C TYR A 306 -4.20 -4.59 -1.30
N SER A 307 -5.49 -4.50 -1.57
CA SER A 307 -6.49 -4.16 -0.55
C SER A 307 -6.49 -5.18 0.61
N ASN A 308 -6.42 -6.48 0.31
CA ASN A 308 -6.33 -7.53 1.31
C ASN A 308 -5.03 -7.45 2.12
N PHE A 309 -3.91 -7.15 1.48
CA PHE A 309 -2.65 -6.93 2.16
C PHE A 309 -2.77 -5.78 3.17
N LEU A 310 -3.31 -4.63 2.78
CA LEU A 310 -3.54 -3.49 3.66
C LEU A 310 -4.53 -3.80 4.80
N LYS A 311 -5.55 -4.63 4.51
CA LYS A 311 -6.52 -5.07 5.52
C LYS A 311 -5.88 -5.93 6.61
N ASN A 312 -4.91 -6.76 6.23
CA ASN A 312 -4.31 -7.76 7.12
C ASN A 312 -3.06 -7.24 7.85
N ASN A 313 -2.53 -6.09 7.45
CA ASN A 313 -1.37 -5.45 8.06
C ASN A 313 -1.76 -4.21 8.85
N GLY A 314 -0.97 -3.85 9.85
CA GLY A 314 -1.24 -2.77 10.80
C GLY A 314 -0.97 -1.37 10.26
N ILE A 315 -1.58 -1.01 9.14
CA ILE A 315 -1.42 0.33 8.56
C ILE A 315 -2.19 1.42 9.31
N ASP A 316 -3.17 1.05 10.08
CA ASP A 316 -3.95 1.91 10.97
C ASP A 316 -3.16 2.40 12.19
N HIS A 317 -2.03 1.74 12.51
CA HIS A 317 -1.07 2.16 13.52
C HIS A 317 0.04 3.06 12.99
N LEU A 318 0.06 3.35 11.67
CA LEU A 318 1.03 4.26 11.07
C LEU A 318 0.79 5.68 11.57
N ASN A 319 1.89 6.37 11.91
CA ASN A 319 1.84 7.78 12.24
C ASN A 319 1.58 8.64 10.98
N GLN A 320 1.26 9.91 11.18
CA GLN A 320 0.91 10.83 10.10
C GLN A 320 2.07 11.02 9.10
N GLU A 321 3.30 11.00 9.55
CA GLU A 321 4.50 11.12 8.72
C GLU A 321 4.65 9.92 7.78
N ALA A 322 4.47 8.69 8.29
CA ALA A 322 4.48 7.48 7.47
C ALA A 322 3.37 7.49 6.40
N LEU A 323 2.18 8.01 6.76
CA LEU A 323 1.08 8.16 5.82
C LEU A 323 1.39 9.18 4.71
N GLN A 324 1.99 10.31 5.08
CA GLN A 324 2.45 11.31 4.11
C GLN A 324 3.49 10.71 3.16
N ASN A 325 4.47 9.98 3.69
CA ASN A 325 5.49 9.30 2.89
C ASN A 325 4.90 8.28 1.90
N ILE A 326 3.89 7.50 2.32
CA ILE A 326 3.19 6.56 1.44
C ILE A 326 2.55 7.29 0.26
N LEU A 327 1.83 8.37 0.53
CA LEU A 327 1.13 9.14 -0.48
C LEU A 327 2.10 9.90 -1.41
N GLU A 328 3.19 10.44 -0.85
CA GLU A 328 4.26 11.08 -1.61
C GLU A 328 5.04 10.07 -2.47
N GLY A 329 5.30 8.87 -1.97
CA GLY A 329 5.94 7.78 -2.70
C GLY A 329 5.18 7.40 -3.97
N SER A 330 3.86 7.62 -4.01
CA SER A 330 3.03 7.38 -5.19
C SER A 330 3.22 8.41 -6.31
N ILE A 331 3.84 9.56 -6.03
CA ILE A 331 4.21 10.53 -7.07
C ILE A 331 5.47 10.01 -7.78
N ALA A 332 5.41 9.90 -9.10
CA ALA A 332 6.57 9.46 -9.88
C ALA A 332 7.81 10.30 -9.58
N VAL A 333 8.95 9.64 -9.33
CA VAL A 333 10.22 10.30 -9.00
C VAL A 333 10.60 11.35 -10.06
N GLY A 334 10.47 11.02 -11.34
CA GLY A 334 10.73 11.94 -12.43
C GLY A 334 9.84 13.18 -12.43
N LYS A 335 8.58 13.06 -12.02
CA LYS A 335 7.65 14.19 -11.89
C LYS A 335 8.06 15.14 -10.77
N ARG A 336 8.60 14.62 -9.67
CA ARG A 336 9.13 15.43 -8.57
C ARG A 336 10.36 16.23 -8.99
N GLU A 337 11.29 15.59 -9.66
CA GLU A 337 12.54 16.23 -10.10
C GLU A 337 12.29 17.38 -11.07
N ILE A 338 11.39 17.20 -12.04
CA ILE A 338 11.11 18.20 -13.07
C ILE A 338 10.32 19.39 -12.53
N ASN A 339 9.34 19.14 -11.67
CA ASN A 339 8.47 20.17 -11.12
C ASN A 339 9.01 20.80 -9.83
N GLY A 340 10.17 20.35 -9.33
CA GLY A 340 10.72 20.79 -8.05
C GLY A 340 9.82 20.44 -6.86
N GLN A 341 9.00 19.39 -6.98
CA GLN A 341 8.02 18.97 -5.97
C GLN A 341 8.67 18.08 -4.91
N TYR A 342 9.59 18.64 -4.15
CA TYR A 342 10.16 17.97 -2.99
C TYR A 342 9.39 18.37 -1.74
N ALA A 343 9.00 17.39 -0.93
CA ALA A 343 8.45 17.65 0.38
C ALA A 343 9.50 18.32 1.27
N THR A 344 9.10 19.35 1.98
CA THR A 344 9.97 19.98 2.97
C THR A 344 10.16 19.01 4.14
N PRO A 345 11.39 18.67 4.56
CA PRO A 345 11.59 17.83 5.73
C PRO A 345 10.89 18.40 6.96
N PRO A 346 10.21 17.57 7.78
CA PRO A 346 9.42 18.05 8.95
C PRO A 346 10.21 18.96 9.91
N GLU A 347 11.47 18.63 10.20
CA GLU A 347 12.31 19.44 11.07
C GLU A 347 12.64 20.81 10.48
N LEU A 348 12.82 20.89 9.17
CA LEU A 348 13.02 22.15 8.47
C LEU A 348 11.73 22.98 8.46
N ALA A 349 10.58 22.36 8.21
CA ALA A 349 9.27 23.01 8.28
C ALA A 349 9.01 23.60 9.68
N LYS A 350 9.32 22.86 10.72
CA LYS A 350 9.20 23.28 12.11
C LYS A 350 10.09 24.50 12.43
N ILE A 351 11.33 24.51 11.96
CA ILE A 351 12.23 25.65 12.11
C ILE A 351 11.67 26.87 11.35
N LEU A 352 11.26 26.69 10.10
CA LEU A 352 10.71 27.73 9.26
C LEU A 352 9.49 28.41 9.91
N VAL A 353 8.53 27.60 10.36
CA VAL A 353 7.32 28.09 11.03
C VAL A 353 7.68 28.90 12.29
N ARG A 354 8.57 28.39 13.12
CA ARG A 354 9.00 29.08 14.35
C ARG A 354 9.73 30.38 14.09
N LEU A 355 10.46 30.51 13.01
CA LEU A 355 11.15 31.72 12.64
C LEU A 355 10.25 32.75 11.95
N SER A 356 9.23 32.29 11.23
CA SER A 356 8.35 33.16 10.44
C SER A 356 7.16 33.71 11.20
N VAL A 357 6.63 32.95 12.17
CA VAL A 357 5.42 33.31 12.92
C VAL A 357 5.80 34.05 14.21
N GLN A 358 5.43 35.31 14.28
CA GLN A 358 5.73 36.16 15.44
C GLN A 358 4.63 36.12 16.53
N ASP A 359 3.36 36.09 16.11
CA ASP A 359 2.21 35.86 16.98
C ASP A 359 1.43 34.61 16.49
N TRP A 360 1.22 33.65 17.39
CA TRP A 360 0.49 32.42 17.08
C TRP A 360 -1.00 32.64 16.79
N ARG A 361 -1.55 33.81 17.07
CA ARG A 361 -2.91 34.22 16.73
C ARG A 361 -3.04 34.67 15.27
N ASP A 362 -1.93 35.05 14.64
CA ASP A 362 -1.94 35.50 13.25
C ASP A 362 -2.38 34.38 12.30
N THR A 363 -3.04 34.77 11.20
CA THR A 363 -3.35 33.87 10.10
C THR A 363 -2.09 33.56 9.29
N ILE A 364 -1.86 32.31 9.00
CA ILE A 364 -0.75 31.83 8.18
C ILE A 364 -1.30 31.38 6.84
N LEU A 365 -0.63 31.73 5.74
CA LEU A 365 -0.89 31.23 4.40
C LEU A 365 0.39 30.64 3.80
N ASP A 366 0.34 29.35 3.44
CA ASP A 366 1.32 28.73 2.58
C ASP A 366 0.73 28.63 1.15
N CYS A 367 1.20 29.48 0.25
CA CYS A 367 0.66 29.59 -1.10
C CYS A 367 1.27 28.59 -2.11
N CYS A 368 2.19 27.74 -1.68
CA CYS A 368 2.81 26.66 -2.46
C CYS A 368 3.00 25.42 -1.59
N CYS A 369 1.93 25.00 -0.92
CA CYS A 369 2.01 24.07 0.21
C CYS A 369 2.44 22.64 -0.17
N GLY A 370 2.42 22.28 -1.47
CA GLY A 370 2.73 20.93 -1.89
C GLY A 370 1.88 19.90 -1.14
N THR A 371 2.53 18.97 -0.46
CA THR A 371 1.90 17.91 0.34
C THR A 371 1.56 18.32 1.78
N GLY A 372 1.71 19.60 2.12
CA GLY A 372 1.18 20.18 3.35
C GLY A 372 2.09 20.09 4.59
N THR A 373 3.38 19.80 4.45
CA THR A 373 4.30 19.67 5.61
C THR A 373 4.38 20.95 6.42
N ILE A 374 4.56 22.11 5.79
CA ILE A 374 4.65 23.40 6.48
C ILE A 374 3.33 23.77 7.17
N PRO A 375 2.15 23.75 6.49
CA PRO A 375 0.87 24.02 7.14
C PRO A 375 0.58 23.09 8.31
N ARG A 376 0.90 21.79 8.16
CA ARG A 376 0.75 20.80 9.24
C ARG A 376 1.58 21.18 10.46
N GLU A 377 2.86 21.49 10.31
CA GLU A 377 3.71 21.91 11.40
C GLU A 377 3.22 23.22 12.05
N ALA A 378 2.67 24.14 11.25
CA ALA A 378 2.05 25.35 11.77
C ALA A 378 0.85 25.03 12.68
N ILE A 379 -0.05 24.13 12.26
CA ILE A 379 -1.18 23.68 13.08
C ILE A 379 -0.69 23.04 14.37
N LEU A 380 0.27 22.12 14.32
CA LEU A 380 0.81 21.43 15.49
C LEU A 380 1.42 22.38 16.51
N ILE A 381 2.18 23.38 16.05
CA ILE A 381 2.79 24.38 16.94
C ILE A 381 1.72 25.30 17.54
N LYS A 382 0.75 25.75 16.75
CA LYS A 382 -0.35 26.61 17.21
C LYS A 382 -1.23 25.92 18.27
N LYS A 383 -1.48 24.62 18.15
CA LYS A 383 -2.23 23.81 19.12
C LYS A 383 -1.62 23.82 20.55
N ASN A 384 -0.36 24.19 20.71
CA ASN A 384 0.23 24.37 22.04
C ASN A 384 -0.29 25.61 22.79
N GLN A 385 -0.93 26.55 22.06
CA GLN A 385 -1.39 27.83 22.62
C GLN A 385 -2.84 28.17 22.30
N LEU A 386 -3.41 27.56 21.27
CA LEU A 386 -4.76 27.75 20.77
C LEU A 386 -5.57 26.44 20.86
N SER A 387 -6.89 26.55 20.81
CA SER A 387 -7.72 25.38 20.63
C SER A 387 -7.45 24.71 19.25
N ALA A 388 -7.74 23.43 19.12
CA ALA A 388 -7.58 22.71 17.86
C ALA A 388 -8.32 23.39 16.70
N LYS A 389 -9.53 23.90 16.95
CA LYS A 389 -10.33 24.62 15.98
C LYS A 389 -9.66 25.93 15.53
N GLU A 390 -9.25 26.78 16.47
CA GLU A 390 -8.58 28.04 16.15
C GLU A 390 -7.26 27.81 15.40
N ALA A 391 -6.50 26.77 15.78
CA ALA A 391 -5.26 26.43 15.11
C ALA A 391 -5.50 26.07 13.64
N VAL A 392 -6.48 25.19 13.33
CA VAL A 392 -6.81 24.78 11.96
C VAL A 392 -7.39 25.94 11.15
N GLU A 393 -8.34 26.70 11.71
CA GLU A 393 -9.00 27.80 11.00
C GLU A 393 -8.08 28.98 10.68
N SER A 394 -6.97 29.11 11.39
CA SER A 394 -5.96 30.16 11.17
C SER A 394 -4.80 29.74 10.25
N VAL A 395 -4.79 28.52 9.71
CA VAL A 395 -3.75 28.06 8.78
C VAL A 395 -4.38 27.74 7.43
N TRP A 396 -3.97 28.50 6.41
CA TRP A 396 -4.42 28.39 5.04
C TRP A 396 -3.33 27.79 4.17
N ALA A 397 -3.71 26.98 3.22
CA ALA A 397 -2.80 26.32 2.29
C ALA A 397 -3.36 26.31 0.87
N CYS A 398 -2.52 26.62 -0.11
CA CYS A 398 -2.90 26.44 -1.51
C CYS A 398 -1.77 25.88 -2.35
N ASP A 399 -2.14 25.24 -3.45
CA ASP A 399 -1.23 24.80 -4.49
C ASP A 399 -1.94 24.84 -5.85
N LYS A 400 -1.17 24.96 -6.93
CA LYS A 400 -1.72 24.94 -8.29
C LYS A 400 -2.16 23.54 -8.72
N TYR A 401 -1.57 22.51 -8.12
CA TYR A 401 -1.81 21.12 -8.47
C TYR A 401 -2.79 20.45 -7.50
N LYS A 402 -3.82 19.83 -8.06
CA LYS A 402 -4.87 19.16 -7.28
C LYS A 402 -4.34 17.96 -6.47
N TYR A 403 -3.40 17.20 -7.03
CA TYR A 403 -2.91 15.98 -6.40
C TYR A 403 -2.13 16.23 -5.08
N PRO A 404 -1.14 17.15 -5.03
CA PRO A 404 -0.51 17.49 -3.75
C PRO A 404 -1.49 17.99 -2.71
N LEU A 405 -2.52 18.77 -3.11
CA LEU A 405 -3.54 19.25 -2.18
C LEU A 405 -4.37 18.13 -1.55
N GLN A 406 -4.60 17.04 -2.27
CA GLN A 406 -5.27 15.86 -1.69
C GLN A 406 -4.42 15.26 -0.57
N ILE A 407 -3.10 15.15 -0.78
CA ILE A 407 -2.17 14.69 0.24
C ILE A 407 -2.11 15.68 1.41
N ALA A 408 -2.03 16.99 1.11
CA ALA A 408 -2.02 18.05 2.12
C ALA A 408 -3.27 17.98 3.02
N ASN A 409 -4.44 17.76 2.43
CA ASN A 409 -5.67 17.61 3.20
C ASN A 409 -5.62 16.45 4.19
N ILE A 410 -4.99 15.34 3.80
CA ILE A 410 -4.80 14.19 4.68
C ILE A 410 -3.73 14.49 5.75
N SER A 411 -2.60 15.07 5.33
CA SER A 411 -1.46 15.30 6.22
C SER A 411 -1.77 16.32 7.33
N MET A 412 -2.70 17.25 7.09
CA MET A 412 -3.13 18.26 8.03
C MET A 412 -4.20 17.78 9.03
N ILE A 413 -4.80 16.59 8.82
CA ILE A 413 -5.82 16.05 9.71
C ILE A 413 -5.18 15.27 10.85
N GLU A 414 -5.49 15.63 12.07
CA GLU A 414 -5.18 14.89 13.29
C GLU A 414 -6.47 14.31 13.90
N SER A 415 -6.35 13.39 14.85
CA SER A 415 -7.50 12.73 15.48
C SER A 415 -8.50 13.70 16.13
N ASP A 416 -8.01 14.82 16.65
CA ASP A 416 -8.80 15.88 17.31
C ASP A 416 -9.26 16.98 16.35
N THR A 417 -8.78 16.98 15.10
CA THR A 417 -9.17 17.97 14.07
C THR A 417 -9.99 17.37 12.92
N ILE A 418 -10.29 16.09 12.95
CA ILE A 418 -10.93 15.36 11.87
C ILE A 418 -12.31 15.91 11.44
N ARG A 419 -12.99 16.66 12.32
CA ARG A 419 -14.29 17.30 12.06
C ARG A 419 -14.18 18.79 11.73
N ILE A 420 -12.97 19.30 11.60
CA ILE A 420 -12.73 20.71 11.33
C ILE A 420 -12.29 20.83 9.88
N ALA A 421 -12.97 21.69 9.12
CA ALA A 421 -12.64 21.95 7.73
C ALA A 421 -11.26 22.56 7.59
N ASN A 422 -10.34 21.86 6.92
CA ASN A 422 -9.05 22.43 6.56
C ASN A 422 -9.23 23.59 5.58
N ARG A 423 -8.48 24.67 5.77
CA ARG A 423 -8.46 25.85 4.91
C ARG A 423 -7.55 25.61 3.70
N ILE A 424 -7.89 24.61 2.88
CA ILE A 424 -7.12 24.20 1.69
C ILE A 424 -7.91 24.49 0.42
N PHE A 425 -7.26 25.11 -0.57
CA PHE A 425 -7.87 25.45 -1.85
C PHE A 425 -6.89 25.35 -3.00
N GLN A 426 -7.41 25.08 -4.21
CA GLN A 426 -6.59 25.03 -5.42
C GLN A 426 -6.50 26.43 -6.05
N HIS A 427 -5.30 26.96 -6.13
CA HIS A 427 -5.04 28.22 -6.85
C HIS A 427 -3.57 28.34 -7.26
N HIS A 428 -3.31 29.09 -8.33
CA HIS A 428 -1.94 29.42 -8.71
C HIS A 428 -1.49 30.66 -7.92
N ALA A 429 -0.42 30.53 -7.10
CA ALA A 429 0.02 31.58 -6.19
C ALA A 429 0.23 32.95 -6.84
N LEU A 430 0.79 32.99 -8.08
CA LEU A 430 1.05 34.24 -8.81
C LEU A 430 -0.21 34.89 -9.41
N SER A 431 -1.36 34.21 -9.43
CA SER A 431 -2.62 34.77 -9.90
C SER A 431 -3.64 34.98 -8.76
N LEU A 432 -3.27 34.66 -7.52
CA LEU A 432 -4.13 34.90 -6.35
C LEU A 432 -4.26 36.39 -6.08
N SER A 433 -5.48 36.91 -6.04
CA SER A 433 -5.78 38.32 -5.86
C SER A 433 -6.81 38.54 -4.73
N VAL A 434 -6.77 39.72 -4.14
CA VAL A 434 -7.77 40.10 -3.14
C VAL A 434 -9.14 40.23 -3.81
N GLY A 435 -10.11 39.46 -3.30
CA GLY A 435 -11.46 39.39 -3.86
C GLY A 435 -11.74 38.14 -4.67
N ASP A 436 -10.77 37.25 -4.82
CA ASP A 436 -11.00 35.94 -5.43
C ASP A 436 -11.89 35.08 -4.50
N ASP A 437 -12.85 34.40 -5.11
CA ASP A 437 -13.70 33.41 -4.41
C ASP A 437 -12.89 32.12 -4.18
N ILE A 438 -12.78 31.72 -2.93
CA ILE A 438 -12.11 30.51 -2.49
C ILE A 438 -13.15 29.50 -2.02
N ILE A 439 -13.10 28.30 -2.56
CA ILE A 439 -14.00 27.21 -2.19
C ILE A 439 -13.27 26.27 -1.21
N ILE A 440 -13.81 26.15 0.00
CA ILE A 440 -13.43 25.18 1.01
C ILE A 440 -14.59 24.20 1.17
N VAL A 441 -14.30 22.95 1.48
CA VAL A 441 -15.33 21.92 1.68
C VAL A 441 -15.40 21.60 3.17
N ASP A 442 -16.60 21.65 3.73
CA ASP A 442 -16.87 21.20 5.09
C ASP A 442 -16.81 19.66 5.16
N PRO A 443 -15.97 19.07 6.04
CA PRO A 443 -15.79 17.63 6.11
C PRO A 443 -16.97 16.85 6.70
N GLU A 444 -17.89 17.52 7.39
CA GLU A 444 -19.09 16.87 7.97
C GLU A 444 -20.28 16.91 7.01
N THR A 445 -20.46 18.02 6.31
CA THR A 445 -21.65 18.26 5.47
C THR A 445 -21.39 18.10 3.97
N GLY A 446 -20.13 18.21 3.53
CA GLY A 446 -19.77 18.27 2.11
C GLY A 446 -20.17 19.61 1.45
N GLU A 447 -20.64 20.58 2.22
CA GLU A 447 -21.01 21.89 1.71
C GLU A 447 -19.77 22.71 1.34
N LYS A 448 -19.92 23.51 0.32
CA LYS A 448 -18.90 24.48 -0.09
C LYS A 448 -19.05 25.72 0.77
N LEU A 449 -17.98 26.05 1.51
CA LEU A 449 -17.85 27.22 2.35
C LEU A 449 -17.14 28.34 1.59
#